data_dcee5555803f30074e3c01ed0feacef0
#
_entry.id   dcee5555803f30074e3c01ed0feacef0
#
_cell.length_a   1.000
_cell.length_b   1.000
_cell.length_c   1.000
_cell.angle_alpha   90.00
_cell.angle_beta   90.00
_cell.angle_gamma   90.00
#
_symmetry.space_group_name_H-M   'P 1'
#
loop_
_entity.id
_entity.type
_entity.pdbx_description
1 polymer ?
#
loop_
_entity_poly.entity_id
_entity_poly.type
_entity_poly.pdbx_seq_one_letter_code
_entity_poly.pdbx_strand_id
1 'polypeptide(L)'
;MTNPKDIVIVSAKRTPIGSFQGNLSSISASELGSAVIKAILNETGIDPNIIDEVIMGNVLSAGQGQAPARQAAISAGLPSKVECFTINKMCGSGLKSVMLASHAIQAGDAEIIIAGGMENMSKAPYLLLNNRKGLRLGHDQILDSMIVDGLWDVYNDKHMGECAETCASDKKYTRESQDLFAQESYSRAQAAQSKGAFQNEIVPLVIDQKKGDSITIKKDEDPDKANFEKMKLLKPVFKENGTITAANASKINDGAAALLLMTRDKAKEIGLEVMATIISQSSSAHDPEWFTTAPIGAISKILDKVSLEPHSIDLWEINEAFAVVPMAVIDKFNLNHNIVNVNGGAIAMGHPIGASGARILTTLIFAMKDKNLKRGIASLCIGGGEASALLIERDE
;
A
#
# COMPACT_ATOMS: atom_id res chain seq x y z
N MET A 1 4.59 17.12 -25.14
CA MET A 1 5.99 16.75 -25.42
C MET A 1 6.59 16.19 -24.14
N THR A 2 7.17 15.00 -24.20
CA THR A 2 7.84 14.35 -23.05
C THR A 2 9.12 15.13 -22.71
N ASN A 3 9.31 15.47 -21.41
CA ASN A 3 10.51 16.14 -20.96
C ASN A 3 11.57 15.10 -20.55
N PRO A 4 12.83 15.22 -21.04
CA PRO A 4 13.92 14.33 -20.65
C PRO A 4 14.13 14.16 -19.15
N LYS A 5 13.83 15.19 -18.38
CA LYS A 5 13.96 15.23 -16.91
C LYS A 5 12.73 14.71 -16.15
N ASP A 6 11.66 14.30 -16.84
CA ASP A 6 10.51 13.70 -16.17
C ASP A 6 10.94 12.46 -15.39
N ILE A 7 10.40 12.31 -14.20
CA ILE A 7 10.61 11.11 -13.39
C ILE A 7 9.64 10.03 -13.83
N VAL A 8 10.20 8.91 -14.21
CA VAL A 8 9.47 7.77 -14.76
C VAL A 8 9.60 6.52 -13.90
N ILE A 9 8.58 5.69 -13.96
CA ILE A 9 8.56 4.34 -13.41
C ILE A 9 8.78 3.38 -14.57
N VAL A 10 9.78 2.51 -14.45
CA VAL A 10 10.17 1.56 -15.52
C VAL A 10 9.92 0.11 -15.14
N SER A 11 9.70 -0.19 -13.86
CA SER A 11 9.25 -1.50 -13.38
C SER A 11 8.46 -1.33 -12.09
N ALA A 12 7.47 -2.20 -11.88
CA ALA A 12 6.65 -2.23 -10.67
C ALA A 12 6.27 -3.68 -10.35
N LYS A 13 6.54 -4.14 -9.12
CA LYS A 13 6.28 -5.51 -8.67
C LYS A 13 5.69 -5.52 -7.27
N ARG A 14 4.86 -6.53 -6.99
CA ARG A 14 4.39 -6.83 -5.65
C ARG A 14 4.41 -8.32 -5.34
N THR A 15 4.44 -8.69 -4.10
CA THR A 15 4.13 -10.05 -3.68
C THR A 15 2.63 -10.33 -3.81
N PRO A 16 2.19 -11.58 -3.77
CA PRO A 16 0.84 -11.87 -3.29
C PRO A 16 0.63 -11.22 -1.92
N ILE A 17 -0.61 -10.93 -1.56
CA ILE A 17 -0.96 -10.47 -0.21
C ILE A 17 -1.43 -11.68 0.60
N GLY A 18 -0.72 -11.96 1.70
CA GLY A 18 -1.05 -13.03 2.64
C GLY A 18 -2.08 -12.59 3.67
N SER A 19 -2.97 -13.47 4.07
CA SER A 19 -3.87 -13.26 5.21
C SER A 19 -3.08 -13.21 6.51
N PHE A 20 -3.66 -12.60 7.53
CA PHE A 20 -3.14 -12.67 8.89
C PHE A 20 -2.96 -14.13 9.34
N GLN A 21 -1.74 -14.46 9.79
CA GLN A 21 -1.34 -15.84 10.14
C GLN A 21 -1.52 -16.85 8.99
N GLY A 22 -1.57 -16.37 7.74
CA GLY A 22 -1.73 -17.17 6.54
C GLY A 22 -0.41 -17.63 5.91
N ASN A 23 -0.44 -17.83 4.60
CA ASN A 23 0.67 -18.44 3.85
C ASN A 23 1.99 -17.65 3.92
N LEU A 24 1.95 -16.32 4.08
CA LEU A 24 3.16 -15.48 4.15
C LEU A 24 3.64 -15.21 5.58
N SER A 25 2.94 -15.70 6.60
CA SER A 25 3.24 -15.40 8.01
C SER A 25 4.62 -15.83 8.49
N SER A 26 5.24 -16.80 7.83
CA SER A 26 6.59 -17.27 8.18
C SER A 26 7.72 -16.41 7.59
N ILE A 27 7.46 -15.62 6.54
CA ILE A 27 8.45 -14.83 5.80
C ILE A 27 8.56 -13.44 6.46
N SER A 28 9.78 -12.97 6.75
CA SER A 28 9.96 -11.62 7.31
C SER A 28 9.60 -10.52 6.31
N ALA A 29 9.28 -9.31 6.79
CA ALA A 29 9.02 -8.17 5.91
C ALA A 29 10.21 -7.89 4.98
N SER A 30 11.46 -7.99 5.48
CA SER A 30 12.66 -7.80 4.67
C SER A 30 12.83 -8.86 3.58
N GLU A 31 12.43 -10.11 3.81
CA GLU A 31 12.43 -11.17 2.78
C GLU A 31 11.36 -10.92 1.72
N LEU A 32 10.15 -10.47 2.13
CA LEU A 32 9.11 -10.05 1.18
C LEU A 32 9.58 -8.86 0.33
N GLY A 33 10.22 -7.86 0.95
CA GLY A 33 10.84 -6.74 0.25
C GLY A 33 11.96 -7.17 -0.71
N SER A 34 12.81 -8.09 -0.27
CA SER A 34 13.87 -8.68 -1.12
C SER A 34 13.30 -9.35 -2.37
N ALA A 35 12.21 -10.08 -2.24
CA ALA A 35 11.59 -10.79 -3.36
C ALA A 35 11.13 -9.82 -4.48
N VAL A 36 10.52 -8.69 -4.13
CA VAL A 36 10.07 -7.70 -5.13
C VAL A 36 11.24 -6.93 -5.73
N ILE A 37 12.26 -6.57 -4.95
CA ILE A 37 13.49 -5.94 -5.45
C ILE A 37 14.19 -6.87 -6.43
N LYS A 38 14.38 -8.13 -6.05
CA LYS A 38 15.00 -9.15 -6.92
C LYS A 38 14.23 -9.36 -8.21
N ALA A 39 12.90 -9.34 -8.15
CA ALA A 39 12.06 -9.46 -9.33
C ALA A 39 12.21 -8.29 -10.29
N ILE A 40 12.33 -7.05 -9.77
CA ILE A 40 12.62 -5.85 -10.56
C ILE A 40 13.99 -5.99 -11.27
N LEU A 41 15.03 -6.39 -10.53
CA LEU A 41 16.36 -6.59 -11.11
C LEU A 41 16.36 -7.64 -12.22
N ASN A 42 15.66 -8.75 -11.99
CA ASN A 42 15.56 -9.85 -12.97
C ASN A 42 14.75 -9.46 -14.23
N GLU A 43 13.64 -8.72 -14.05
CA GLU A 43 12.79 -8.28 -15.16
C GLU A 43 13.49 -7.26 -16.04
N THR A 44 14.14 -6.30 -15.43
CA THR A 44 14.78 -5.19 -16.16
C THR A 44 16.16 -5.54 -16.69
N GLY A 45 16.83 -6.53 -16.10
CA GLY A 45 18.22 -6.85 -16.39
C GLY A 45 19.21 -5.73 -16.05
N ILE A 46 18.77 -4.74 -15.26
CA ILE A 46 19.59 -3.61 -14.85
C ILE A 46 20.80 -4.08 -14.04
N ASP A 47 21.98 -3.49 -14.31
CA ASP A 47 23.16 -3.76 -13.47
C ASP A 47 22.90 -3.27 -12.04
N PRO A 48 22.94 -4.16 -11.03
CA PRO A 48 22.76 -3.75 -9.63
C PRO A 48 23.76 -2.69 -9.15
N ASN A 49 24.89 -2.54 -9.85
CA ASN A 49 25.91 -1.56 -9.50
C ASN A 49 25.54 -0.12 -9.84
N ILE A 50 24.56 0.14 -10.67
CA ILE A 50 24.12 1.49 -11.02
C ILE A 50 22.90 1.95 -10.21
N ILE A 51 22.38 1.13 -9.29
CA ILE A 51 21.36 1.54 -8.34
C ILE A 51 22.02 2.39 -7.26
N ASP A 52 21.50 3.59 -7.03
CA ASP A 52 22.02 4.50 -6.03
C ASP A 52 21.42 4.24 -4.65
N GLU A 53 20.11 4.07 -4.58
CA GLU A 53 19.40 4.02 -3.31
C GLU A 53 18.20 3.08 -3.33
N VAL A 54 17.86 2.53 -2.13
CA VAL A 54 16.62 1.78 -1.86
C VAL A 54 15.85 2.41 -0.71
N ILE A 55 14.60 2.80 -0.96
CA ILE A 55 13.71 3.40 0.04
C ILE A 55 12.51 2.49 0.26
N MET A 56 12.40 1.86 1.45
CA MET A 56 11.29 0.96 1.74
C MET A 56 10.49 1.43 2.96
N GLY A 57 9.16 1.52 2.77
CA GLY A 57 8.22 1.69 3.87
C GLY A 57 8.13 0.44 4.75
N ASN A 58 8.13 0.62 6.06
CA ASN A 58 7.85 -0.44 7.03
C ASN A 58 7.41 0.20 8.35
N VAL A 59 6.27 -0.21 8.88
CA VAL A 59 5.66 0.41 10.07
C VAL A 59 5.96 -0.36 11.33
N LEU A 60 5.70 -1.66 11.33
CA LEU A 60 5.84 -2.54 12.50
C LEU A 60 7.24 -3.14 12.54
N SER A 61 8.25 -2.31 12.74
CA SER A 61 9.66 -2.69 12.59
C SER A 61 10.28 -3.30 13.85
N ALA A 62 9.57 -3.36 14.97
CA ALA A 62 10.10 -3.95 16.21
C ALA A 62 10.50 -5.43 16.02
N GLY A 63 11.71 -5.79 16.45
CA GLY A 63 12.23 -7.15 16.36
C GLY A 63 12.74 -7.59 14.98
N GLN A 64 12.72 -6.72 13.96
CA GLN A 64 13.19 -7.06 12.60
C GLN A 64 14.71 -6.89 12.41
N GLY A 65 15.42 -6.40 13.42
CA GLY A 65 16.85 -6.08 13.31
C GLY A 65 17.09 -4.68 12.76
N GLN A 66 18.36 -4.38 12.48
CA GLN A 66 18.74 -3.06 11.99
C GLN A 66 18.35 -2.86 10.51
N ALA A 67 17.89 -1.67 10.16
CA ALA A 67 17.70 -1.20 8.79
C ALA A 67 16.98 -2.21 7.87
N PRO A 68 15.69 -2.51 8.09
CA PRO A 68 14.95 -3.50 7.31
C PRO A 68 15.05 -3.31 5.79
N ALA A 69 15.01 -2.07 5.28
CA ALA A 69 15.21 -1.79 3.85
C ALA A 69 16.58 -2.26 3.34
N ARG A 70 17.63 -2.07 4.13
CA ARG A 70 18.98 -2.53 3.77
C ARG A 70 19.08 -4.06 3.79
N GLN A 71 18.42 -4.71 4.73
CA GLN A 71 18.34 -6.17 4.75
C GLN A 71 17.67 -6.67 3.44
N ALA A 72 16.55 -6.06 3.04
CA ALA A 72 15.86 -6.40 1.80
C ALA A 72 16.75 -6.20 0.57
N ALA A 73 17.45 -5.06 0.48
CA ALA A 73 18.33 -4.71 -0.63
C ALA A 73 19.51 -5.69 -0.78
N ILE A 74 20.22 -5.96 0.30
CA ILE A 74 21.37 -6.90 0.30
C ILE A 74 20.90 -8.32 -0.03
N SER A 75 19.80 -8.78 0.57
CA SER A 75 19.23 -10.11 0.29
C SER A 75 18.73 -10.26 -1.16
N ALA A 76 18.36 -9.15 -1.81
CA ALA A 76 18.00 -9.13 -3.22
C ALA A 76 19.19 -9.23 -4.18
N GLY A 77 20.42 -9.05 -3.67
CA GLY A 77 21.67 -9.11 -4.45
C GLY A 77 22.21 -7.73 -4.84
N LEU A 78 21.71 -6.65 -4.27
CA LEU A 78 22.31 -5.33 -4.45
C LEU A 78 23.67 -5.23 -3.72
N PRO A 79 24.65 -4.53 -4.29
CA PRO A 79 25.97 -4.36 -3.68
C PRO A 79 25.88 -3.50 -2.42
N SER A 80 26.82 -3.73 -1.49
CA SER A 80 26.85 -3.04 -0.19
C SER A 80 27.06 -1.53 -0.27
N LYS A 81 27.46 -0.99 -1.42
CA LYS A 81 27.58 0.45 -1.66
C LYS A 81 26.24 1.16 -1.86
N VAL A 82 25.16 0.44 -2.19
CA VAL A 82 23.82 1.02 -2.37
C VAL A 82 23.31 1.52 -1.05
N GLU A 83 22.94 2.79 -0.99
CA GLU A 83 22.37 3.40 0.21
C GLU A 83 20.93 2.90 0.43
N CYS A 84 20.52 2.77 1.70
CA CYS A 84 19.19 2.27 2.00
C CYS A 84 18.65 2.93 3.25
N PHE A 85 17.38 3.33 3.23
CA PHE A 85 16.69 3.70 4.45
C PHE A 85 15.25 3.19 4.51
N THR A 86 14.79 2.98 5.74
CA THR A 86 13.43 2.56 6.04
C THR A 86 12.63 3.77 6.49
N ILE A 87 11.44 3.96 5.95
CA ILE A 87 10.56 5.05 6.37
C ILE A 87 9.28 4.53 7.01
N ASN A 88 8.77 5.31 7.95
CA ASN A 88 7.46 5.09 8.54
C ASN A 88 6.61 6.36 8.38
N LYS A 89 5.57 6.27 7.59
CA LYS A 89 4.47 7.22 7.47
C LYS A 89 3.16 6.44 7.54
N MET A 90 3.07 5.53 8.48
CA MET A 90 1.92 4.64 8.66
C MET A 90 1.49 4.00 7.32
N CYS A 91 0.20 3.91 7.05
CA CYS A 91 -0.35 3.34 5.80
C CYS A 91 0.26 3.96 4.53
N GLY A 92 0.73 5.20 4.61
CA GLY A 92 1.32 5.94 3.49
C GLY A 92 2.78 5.62 3.18
N SER A 93 3.45 4.80 3.98
CA SER A 93 4.91 4.58 3.89
C SER A 93 5.36 4.17 2.49
N GLY A 94 4.70 3.20 1.87
CA GLY A 94 5.05 2.71 0.54
C GLY A 94 4.86 3.75 -0.59
N LEU A 95 3.83 4.60 -0.53
CA LEU A 95 3.66 5.67 -1.51
C LEU A 95 4.63 6.82 -1.23
N LYS A 96 4.88 7.13 0.06
CA LYS A 96 5.82 8.18 0.44
C LYS A 96 7.26 7.84 0.06
N SER A 97 7.65 6.58 0.08
CA SER A 97 8.97 6.15 -0.43
C SER A 97 9.14 6.50 -1.92
N VAL A 98 8.12 6.25 -2.74
CA VAL A 98 8.11 6.63 -4.16
C VAL A 98 8.16 8.15 -4.33
N MET A 99 7.41 8.89 -3.51
CA MET A 99 7.43 10.36 -3.53
C MET A 99 8.81 10.93 -3.15
N LEU A 100 9.51 10.33 -2.19
CA LEU A 100 10.86 10.73 -1.78
C LEU A 100 11.89 10.39 -2.86
N ALA A 101 11.80 9.20 -3.46
CA ALA A 101 12.64 8.81 -4.59
C ALA A 101 12.49 9.79 -5.76
N SER A 102 11.26 10.18 -6.10
CA SER A 102 11.01 11.20 -7.12
C SER A 102 11.68 12.54 -6.77
N HIS A 103 11.63 12.99 -5.52
CA HIS A 103 12.27 14.22 -5.08
C HIS A 103 13.81 14.11 -5.13
N ALA A 104 14.41 13.01 -4.66
CA ALA A 104 15.84 12.79 -4.68
C ALA A 104 16.41 12.83 -6.11
N ILE A 105 15.72 12.15 -7.06
CA ILE A 105 16.12 12.18 -8.47
C ILE A 105 15.95 13.59 -9.06
N GLN A 106 14.87 14.31 -8.75
CA GLN A 106 14.68 15.70 -9.21
C GLN A 106 15.74 16.66 -8.66
N ALA A 107 16.19 16.43 -7.42
CA ALA A 107 17.25 17.23 -6.79
C ALA A 107 18.64 16.92 -7.34
N GLY A 108 18.82 15.77 -7.99
CA GLY A 108 20.11 15.30 -8.50
C GLY A 108 20.95 14.57 -7.45
N ASP A 109 20.35 14.18 -6.32
CA ASP A 109 21.04 13.42 -5.26
C ASP A 109 21.23 11.95 -5.67
N ALA A 110 20.38 11.43 -6.54
CA ALA A 110 20.44 10.08 -7.10
C ALA A 110 19.90 10.06 -8.54
N GLU A 111 20.29 9.06 -9.33
CA GLU A 111 19.78 8.85 -10.70
C GLU A 111 18.78 7.71 -10.78
N ILE A 112 19.01 6.61 -10.03
CA ILE A 112 18.22 5.37 -10.10
C ILE A 112 17.90 4.91 -8.70
N ILE A 113 16.60 4.85 -8.37
CA ILE A 113 16.12 4.47 -7.03
C ILE A 113 15.07 3.36 -7.12
N ILE A 114 15.20 2.35 -6.25
CA ILE A 114 14.13 1.40 -5.98
C ILE A 114 13.36 1.89 -4.76
N ALA A 115 12.06 2.13 -4.91
CA ALA A 115 11.21 2.64 -3.83
C ALA A 115 9.95 1.78 -3.67
N GLY A 116 9.54 1.53 -2.43
CA GLY A 116 8.38 0.71 -2.16
C GLY A 116 8.05 0.59 -0.70
N GLY A 117 7.51 -0.56 -0.32
CA GLY A 117 7.21 -0.88 1.07
C GLY A 117 7.02 -2.37 1.28
N MET A 118 7.17 -2.78 2.51
CA MET A 118 7.08 -4.15 2.97
C MET A 118 6.49 -4.20 4.36
N GLU A 119 5.67 -5.20 4.64
CA GLU A 119 5.08 -5.39 5.96
C GLU A 119 4.81 -6.87 6.21
N ASN A 120 5.10 -7.35 7.40
CA ASN A 120 4.55 -8.60 7.89
C ASN A 120 3.88 -8.33 9.24
N MET A 121 2.56 -8.14 9.19
CA MET A 121 1.77 -7.86 10.39
C MET A 121 1.59 -9.12 11.25
N SER A 122 1.69 -10.31 10.64
CA SER A 122 1.63 -11.59 11.34
C SER A 122 2.82 -11.82 12.29
N LYS A 123 3.93 -11.11 12.07
CA LYS A 123 5.14 -11.19 12.92
C LYS A 123 5.30 -10.01 13.88
N ALA A 124 4.36 -9.08 13.93
CA ALA A 124 4.40 -7.98 14.89
C ALA A 124 4.48 -8.53 16.31
N PRO A 125 5.50 -8.14 17.12
CA PRO A 125 5.70 -8.71 18.45
C PRO A 125 4.76 -8.07 19.47
N TYR A 126 4.59 -8.77 20.60
CA TYR A 126 4.04 -8.16 21.81
C TYR A 126 5.15 -7.44 22.59
N LEU A 127 4.81 -6.35 23.25
CA LEU A 127 5.74 -5.44 23.95
C LEU A 127 5.52 -5.46 25.46
N LEU A 128 6.63 -5.42 26.20
CA LEU A 128 6.70 -5.19 27.65
C LEU A 128 7.42 -3.86 27.89
N LEU A 129 6.68 -2.75 27.95
CA LEU A 129 7.26 -1.39 27.96
C LEU A 129 8.15 -1.12 29.20
N ASN A 130 7.76 -1.62 30.36
CA ASN A 130 8.43 -1.32 31.64
C ASN A 130 9.57 -2.28 31.99
N ASN A 131 9.79 -3.34 31.20
CA ASN A 131 10.68 -4.43 31.55
C ASN A 131 12.18 -4.03 31.63
N ARG A 132 12.61 -2.96 30.96
CA ARG A 132 14.00 -2.49 31.03
C ARG A 132 14.43 -2.05 32.44
N LYS A 133 13.51 -1.54 33.26
CA LYS A 133 13.74 -1.19 34.68
C LYS A 133 13.56 -2.38 35.62
N GLY A 134 13.08 -3.53 35.12
CA GLY A 134 12.68 -4.70 35.89
C GLY A 134 11.30 -4.57 36.50
N LEU A 135 10.59 -5.68 36.57
CA LEU A 135 9.28 -5.79 37.24
C LEU A 135 9.53 -6.17 38.71
N ARG A 136 9.33 -5.24 39.63
CA ARG A 136 9.64 -5.45 41.05
C ARG A 136 8.49 -6.11 41.81
N LEU A 137 7.34 -5.45 41.91
CA LEU A 137 6.15 -5.93 42.61
C LEU A 137 4.90 -5.43 41.88
N GLY A 138 3.95 -6.34 41.61
CA GLY A 138 2.71 -6.07 40.90
C GLY A 138 2.68 -6.64 39.49
N HIS A 139 1.56 -6.43 38.81
CA HIS A 139 1.35 -6.89 37.42
C HIS A 139 1.84 -5.85 36.43
N ASP A 140 2.21 -6.29 35.21
CA ASP A 140 2.43 -5.43 34.04
C ASP A 140 1.59 -5.92 32.87
N GLN A 141 1.45 -5.07 31.85
CA GLN A 141 0.68 -5.37 30.66
C GLN A 141 1.59 -5.79 29.50
N ILE A 142 1.12 -6.77 28.73
CA ILE A 142 1.68 -7.12 27.43
C ILE A 142 0.85 -6.42 26.38
N LEU A 143 1.47 -5.56 25.56
CA LEU A 143 0.82 -4.77 24.53
C LEU A 143 1.09 -5.37 23.15
N ASP A 144 0.06 -5.44 22.31
CA ASP A 144 0.19 -5.80 20.91
C ASP A 144 0.75 -4.62 20.13
N SER A 145 1.98 -4.76 19.60
CA SER A 145 2.62 -3.67 18.83
C SER A 145 1.84 -3.32 17.56
N MET A 146 1.13 -4.28 16.97
CA MET A 146 0.30 -4.03 15.80
C MET A 146 -0.83 -3.03 16.11
N ILE A 147 -1.42 -3.12 17.29
CA ILE A 147 -2.45 -2.19 17.77
C ILE A 147 -1.80 -0.86 18.15
N VAL A 148 -0.84 -0.88 19.07
CA VAL A 148 -0.26 0.34 19.66
C VAL A 148 0.45 1.21 18.63
N ASP A 149 1.24 0.59 17.74
CA ASP A 149 2.07 1.31 16.77
C ASP A 149 1.41 1.43 15.39
N GLY A 150 0.37 0.65 15.10
CA GLY A 150 -0.24 0.58 13.77
C GLY A 150 -1.70 1.00 13.67
N LEU A 151 -2.53 0.71 14.67
CA LEU A 151 -3.99 0.76 14.55
C LEU A 151 -4.68 1.64 15.62
N TRP A 152 -3.92 2.38 16.41
CA TRP A 152 -4.42 3.21 17.51
C TRP A 152 -4.23 4.71 17.22
N ASP A 153 -5.29 5.49 17.37
CA ASP A 153 -5.23 6.94 17.39
C ASP A 153 -4.83 7.40 18.80
N VAL A 154 -3.57 7.74 18.96
CA VAL A 154 -2.99 8.16 20.25
C VAL A 154 -3.48 9.53 20.72
N TYR A 155 -4.03 10.34 19.82
CA TYR A 155 -4.50 11.70 20.14
C TYR A 155 -5.88 11.67 20.78
N ASN A 156 -6.74 10.78 20.32
CA ASN A 156 -8.13 10.64 20.80
C ASN A 156 -8.35 9.38 21.62
N ASP A 157 -7.29 8.57 21.85
CA ASP A 157 -7.32 7.30 22.59
C ASP A 157 -8.39 6.34 22.04
N LYS A 158 -8.35 6.08 20.72
CA LYS A 158 -9.35 5.28 19.99
C LYS A 158 -8.70 4.34 18.98
N HIS A 159 -9.37 3.23 18.71
CA HIS A 159 -9.01 2.39 17.55
C HIS A 159 -9.37 3.11 16.24
N MET A 160 -8.56 2.89 15.17
CA MET A 160 -8.84 3.47 13.84
C MET A 160 -10.25 3.17 13.33
N GLY A 161 -10.82 2.03 13.70
CA GLY A 161 -12.20 1.69 13.35
C GLY A 161 -13.25 2.59 14.01
N GLU A 162 -13.00 3.09 15.23
CA GLU A 162 -13.92 4.05 15.90
C GLU A 162 -13.88 5.42 15.20
N CYS A 163 -12.71 5.84 14.74
CA CYS A 163 -12.59 7.03 13.91
C CYS A 163 -13.33 6.87 12.56
N ALA A 164 -13.30 5.65 11.98
CA ALA A 164 -14.06 5.36 10.78
C ALA A 164 -15.59 5.35 11.02
N GLU A 165 -16.07 4.93 12.20
CA GLU A 165 -17.48 5.07 12.61
C GLU A 165 -17.89 6.56 12.74
N THR A 166 -16.99 7.43 13.19
CA THR A 166 -17.23 8.89 13.21
C THR A 166 -17.50 9.39 11.78
N CYS A 167 -16.70 9.00 10.81
CA CYS A 167 -16.91 9.34 9.40
C CYS A 167 -18.24 8.75 8.86
N ALA A 168 -18.52 7.49 9.15
CA ALA A 168 -19.77 6.85 8.72
C ALA A 168 -21.01 7.60 9.23
N SER A 169 -20.96 8.04 10.50
CA SER A 169 -22.05 8.80 11.13
C SER A 169 -22.21 10.19 10.50
N ASP A 170 -21.13 10.94 10.31
CA ASP A 170 -21.14 12.29 9.72
C ASP A 170 -21.65 12.28 8.28
N LYS A 171 -21.14 11.34 7.47
CA LYS A 171 -21.52 11.19 6.07
C LYS A 171 -22.83 10.43 5.87
N LYS A 172 -23.41 9.90 6.94
CA LYS A 172 -24.64 9.07 6.91
C LYS A 172 -24.50 7.81 6.03
N TYR A 173 -23.30 7.23 6.01
CA TYR A 173 -23.08 5.97 5.33
C TYR A 173 -23.69 4.84 6.15
N THR A 174 -24.72 4.20 5.59
CA THR A 174 -25.38 3.10 6.26
C THR A 174 -24.54 1.84 6.22
N ARG A 175 -24.86 0.88 7.08
CA ARG A 175 -24.25 -0.45 7.06
C ARG A 175 -24.40 -1.10 5.68
N GLU A 176 -25.58 -1.01 5.09
CA GLU A 176 -25.91 -1.59 3.79
C GLU A 176 -25.05 -0.97 2.67
N SER A 177 -24.88 0.35 2.66
CA SER A 177 -24.06 1.04 1.65
C SER A 177 -22.60 0.63 1.72
N GLN A 178 -22.06 0.46 2.94
CA GLN A 178 -20.69 0.01 3.17
C GLN A 178 -20.51 -1.47 2.79
N ASP A 179 -21.48 -2.33 3.11
CA ASP A 179 -21.44 -3.74 2.74
C ASP A 179 -21.58 -3.93 1.21
N LEU A 180 -22.38 -3.13 0.52
CA LEU A 180 -22.46 -3.14 -0.94
C LEU A 180 -21.15 -2.74 -1.58
N PHE A 181 -20.50 -1.69 -1.06
CA PHE A 181 -19.17 -1.29 -1.51
C PHE A 181 -18.16 -2.42 -1.33
N ALA A 182 -18.17 -3.06 -0.17
CA ALA A 182 -17.29 -4.18 0.13
C ALA A 182 -17.54 -5.39 -0.80
N GLN A 183 -18.80 -5.76 -1.04
CA GLN A 183 -19.16 -6.84 -1.97
C GLN A 183 -18.64 -6.57 -3.38
N GLU A 184 -18.74 -5.34 -3.84
CA GLU A 184 -18.19 -4.93 -5.15
C GLU A 184 -16.66 -5.07 -5.18
N SER A 185 -15.95 -4.62 -4.13
CA SER A 185 -14.50 -4.79 -4.01
C SER A 185 -14.09 -6.27 -4.10
N TYR A 186 -14.75 -7.15 -3.36
CA TYR A 186 -14.51 -8.61 -3.44
C TYR A 186 -14.81 -9.18 -4.82
N SER A 187 -15.95 -8.83 -5.41
CA SER A 187 -16.35 -9.32 -6.74
C SER A 187 -15.35 -8.93 -7.81
N ARG A 188 -14.86 -7.68 -7.75
CA ARG A 188 -13.81 -7.18 -8.65
C ARG A 188 -12.49 -7.90 -8.45
N ALA A 189 -12.04 -8.11 -7.21
CA ALA A 189 -10.80 -8.81 -6.91
C ALA A 189 -10.84 -10.28 -7.39
N GLN A 190 -11.94 -10.97 -7.14
CA GLN A 190 -12.14 -12.34 -7.64
C GLN A 190 -12.13 -12.40 -9.17
N ALA A 191 -12.84 -11.48 -9.83
CA ALA A 191 -12.86 -11.39 -11.28
C ALA A 191 -11.47 -11.06 -11.86
N ALA A 192 -10.73 -10.14 -11.25
CA ALA A 192 -9.37 -9.78 -11.64
C ALA A 192 -8.41 -10.98 -11.51
N GLN A 193 -8.47 -11.72 -10.38
CA GLN A 193 -7.68 -12.94 -10.19
C GLN A 193 -8.01 -14.01 -11.23
N SER A 194 -9.30 -14.23 -11.50
CA SER A 194 -9.75 -15.24 -12.48
C SER A 194 -9.34 -14.91 -13.90
N LYS A 195 -9.29 -13.63 -14.27
CA LYS A 195 -8.86 -13.14 -15.59
C LYS A 195 -7.35 -13.02 -15.71
N GLY A 196 -6.59 -13.23 -14.64
CA GLY A 196 -5.13 -13.08 -14.64
C GLY A 196 -4.66 -11.62 -14.68
N ALA A 197 -5.49 -10.65 -14.29
CA ALA A 197 -5.14 -9.23 -14.33
C ALA A 197 -3.90 -8.88 -13.47
N PHE A 198 -3.60 -9.68 -12.44
CA PHE A 198 -2.46 -9.48 -11.56
C PHE A 198 -1.19 -10.25 -11.97
N GLN A 199 -1.20 -11.01 -13.07
CA GLN A 199 -0.08 -11.88 -13.44
C GLN A 199 1.24 -11.15 -13.66
N ASN A 200 1.18 -9.92 -14.20
CA ASN A 200 2.36 -9.13 -14.52
C ASN A 200 2.90 -8.35 -13.32
N GLU A 201 2.08 -8.12 -12.30
CA GLU A 201 2.50 -7.38 -11.10
C GLU A 201 2.93 -8.31 -9.94
N ILE A 202 2.33 -9.50 -9.83
CA ILE A 202 2.60 -10.44 -8.73
C ILE A 202 3.87 -11.25 -9.01
N VAL A 203 4.78 -11.24 -8.03
CA VAL A 203 5.95 -12.09 -7.96
C VAL A 203 5.58 -13.38 -7.21
N PRO A 204 5.59 -14.55 -7.85
CA PRO A 204 5.36 -15.80 -7.15
C PRO A 204 6.39 -16.04 -6.05
N LEU A 205 5.94 -16.46 -4.87
CA LEU A 205 6.81 -16.80 -3.75
C LEU A 205 6.82 -18.30 -3.52
N VAL A 206 8.01 -18.88 -3.45
CA VAL A 206 8.21 -20.28 -3.09
C VAL A 206 8.46 -20.36 -1.59
N ILE A 207 7.65 -21.13 -0.89
CA ILE A 207 7.72 -21.29 0.56
C ILE A 207 8.05 -22.73 0.89
N ASP A 208 9.20 -22.93 1.50
CA ASP A 208 9.62 -24.25 1.99
C ASP A 208 8.74 -24.67 3.16
N GLN A 209 8.21 -25.87 3.09
CA GLN A 209 7.42 -26.44 4.17
C GLN A 209 8.31 -27.19 5.15
N LYS A 210 7.99 -27.16 6.44
CA LYS A 210 8.71 -27.96 7.43
C LYS A 210 8.66 -29.46 7.15
N LYS A 211 7.62 -29.90 6.44
CA LYS A 211 7.45 -31.28 5.97
C LYS A 211 6.71 -31.23 4.63
N GLY A 212 7.20 -31.99 3.63
CA GLY A 212 6.64 -32.05 2.29
C GLY A 212 7.32 -31.12 1.29
N ASP A 213 6.73 -30.98 0.11
CA ASP A 213 7.25 -30.14 -0.97
C ASP A 213 7.00 -28.67 -0.72
N SER A 214 7.85 -27.80 -1.28
CA SER A 214 7.64 -26.34 -1.28
C SER A 214 6.34 -25.98 -1.98
N ILE A 215 5.63 -24.99 -1.47
CA ILE A 215 4.42 -24.44 -2.09
C ILE A 215 4.74 -23.13 -2.79
N THR A 216 4.11 -22.91 -3.95
CA THR A 216 4.22 -21.65 -4.69
C THR A 216 2.95 -20.83 -4.49
N ILE A 217 3.09 -19.67 -3.85
CA ILE A 217 2.01 -18.70 -3.68
C ILE A 217 2.11 -17.65 -4.79
N LYS A 218 1.07 -17.52 -5.61
CA LYS A 218 1.03 -16.66 -6.80
C LYS A 218 -0.25 -15.84 -6.97
N LYS A 219 -1.09 -15.79 -5.94
CA LYS A 219 -2.31 -14.96 -5.90
C LYS A 219 -2.60 -14.48 -4.50
N ASP A 220 -3.34 -13.40 -4.39
CA ASP A 220 -3.79 -12.85 -3.11
C ASP A 220 -4.70 -13.86 -2.41
N GLU A 221 -4.54 -13.99 -1.09
CA GLU A 221 -5.12 -15.09 -0.34
C GLU A 221 -6.59 -14.85 0.06
N ASP A 222 -6.96 -13.60 0.32
CA ASP A 222 -8.26 -13.26 0.93
C ASP A 222 -9.44 -13.16 -0.04
N PRO A 223 -9.31 -12.76 -1.31
CA PRO A 223 -10.47 -12.60 -2.20
C PRO A 223 -11.33 -13.86 -2.31
N ASP A 224 -10.70 -15.03 -2.40
CA ASP A 224 -11.39 -16.31 -2.55
C ASP A 224 -12.09 -16.79 -1.27
N LYS A 225 -11.81 -16.16 -0.10
CA LYS A 225 -12.43 -16.50 1.19
C LYS A 225 -13.75 -15.76 1.45
N ALA A 226 -14.15 -14.83 0.56
CA ALA A 226 -15.36 -14.05 0.74
C ALA A 226 -16.61 -14.91 0.78
N ASN A 227 -17.51 -14.62 1.74
CA ASN A 227 -18.82 -15.24 1.87
C ASN A 227 -19.88 -14.15 2.06
N PHE A 228 -20.54 -13.77 0.99
CA PHE A 228 -21.47 -12.64 0.95
C PHE A 228 -22.70 -12.84 1.84
N GLU A 229 -23.18 -14.08 2.03
CA GLU A 229 -24.30 -14.33 2.94
C GLU A 229 -23.88 -14.14 4.40
N LYS A 230 -22.66 -14.53 4.78
CA LYS A 230 -22.14 -14.28 6.13
C LYS A 230 -21.87 -12.81 6.39
N MET A 231 -21.51 -12.02 5.38
CA MET A 231 -21.24 -10.57 5.55
C MET A 231 -22.43 -9.86 6.19
N LYS A 232 -23.65 -10.15 5.76
CA LYS A 232 -24.87 -9.54 6.28
C LYS A 232 -25.12 -9.83 7.77
N LEU A 233 -24.57 -10.94 8.27
CA LEU A 233 -24.77 -11.42 9.64
C LEU A 233 -23.68 -10.92 10.61
N LEU A 234 -22.62 -10.28 10.12
CA LEU A 234 -21.53 -9.81 10.96
C LEU A 234 -21.98 -8.67 11.88
N LYS A 235 -21.54 -8.75 13.13
CA LYS A 235 -21.77 -7.66 14.09
C LYS A 235 -20.73 -6.54 13.87
N PRO A 236 -21.09 -5.28 14.15
CA PRO A 236 -20.13 -4.20 14.24
C PRO A 236 -19.01 -4.55 15.23
N VAL A 237 -17.78 -4.13 14.90
CA VAL A 237 -16.57 -4.52 15.65
C VAL A 237 -16.12 -3.43 16.62
N PHE A 238 -16.28 -2.16 16.25
CA PHE A 238 -15.65 -1.04 16.94
C PHE A 238 -16.59 -0.22 17.81
N LYS A 239 -17.90 -0.30 17.56
CA LYS A 239 -18.92 0.47 18.30
C LYS A 239 -20.19 -0.35 18.42
N GLU A 240 -20.80 -0.33 19.61
CA GLU A 240 -22.14 -0.89 19.77
C GLU A 240 -23.13 -0.15 18.85
N ASN A 241 -23.94 -0.90 18.11
CA ASN A 241 -24.82 -0.36 17.06
C ASN A 241 -24.07 0.44 15.96
N GLY A 242 -22.79 0.17 15.75
CA GLY A 242 -22.00 0.73 14.66
C GLY A 242 -22.34 0.11 13.30
N THR A 243 -21.59 0.51 12.28
CA THR A 243 -21.80 0.10 10.89
C THR A 243 -20.61 -0.68 10.31
N ILE A 244 -19.43 -0.56 10.94
CA ILE A 244 -18.19 -1.16 10.44
C ILE A 244 -18.01 -2.58 10.99
N THR A 245 -17.76 -3.50 10.08
CA THR A 245 -17.55 -4.92 10.36
C THR A 245 -16.24 -5.42 9.78
N ALA A 246 -15.85 -6.63 10.12
CA ALA A 246 -14.70 -7.29 9.52
C ALA A 246 -14.82 -7.49 7.99
N ALA A 247 -15.99 -7.29 7.41
CA ALA A 247 -16.21 -7.46 5.97
C ALA A 247 -16.12 -6.15 5.18
N ASN A 248 -16.39 -4.98 5.80
CA ASN A 248 -16.33 -3.67 5.15
C ASN A 248 -15.16 -2.79 5.64
N ALA A 249 -14.26 -3.40 6.42
CA ALA A 249 -12.95 -2.89 6.78
C ALA A 249 -11.86 -3.68 6.05
N SER A 250 -10.68 -3.07 5.85
CA SER A 250 -9.50 -3.79 5.40
C SER A 250 -9.05 -4.81 6.46
N LYS A 251 -8.22 -5.74 6.04
CA LYS A 251 -7.71 -6.81 6.90
C LYS A 251 -6.26 -6.57 7.26
N ILE A 252 -5.81 -7.29 8.26
CA ILE A 252 -4.41 -7.40 8.68
C ILE A 252 -3.73 -8.39 7.74
N ASN A 253 -2.64 -7.97 7.10
CA ASN A 253 -2.04 -8.75 6.02
C ASN A 253 -0.52 -8.62 5.97
N ASP A 254 0.10 -9.49 5.18
CA ASP A 254 1.51 -9.56 4.91
C ASP A 254 1.77 -9.33 3.42
N GLY A 255 2.77 -8.54 3.06
CA GLY A 255 3.10 -8.29 1.65
C GLY A 255 4.14 -7.20 1.43
N ALA A 256 4.60 -7.09 0.19
CA ALA A 256 5.54 -6.05 -0.25
C ALA A 256 5.24 -5.61 -1.67
N ALA A 257 5.63 -4.38 -2.01
CA ALA A 257 5.63 -3.85 -3.37
C ALA A 257 6.80 -2.88 -3.55
N ALA A 258 7.37 -2.84 -4.74
CA ALA A 258 8.44 -1.92 -5.09
C ALA A 258 8.37 -1.49 -6.55
N LEU A 259 8.92 -0.32 -6.84
CA LEU A 259 8.98 0.29 -8.15
C LEU A 259 10.41 0.80 -8.41
N LEU A 260 10.83 0.78 -9.67
CA LEU A 260 12.11 1.31 -10.13
C LEU A 260 11.88 2.67 -10.80
N LEU A 261 12.55 3.70 -10.29
CA LEU A 261 12.42 5.08 -10.72
C LEU A 261 13.75 5.64 -11.25
N MET A 262 13.65 6.49 -12.26
CA MET A 262 14.77 7.27 -12.81
C MET A 262 14.24 8.43 -13.65
N THR A 263 15.14 9.24 -14.24
CA THR A 263 14.73 10.20 -15.27
C THR A 263 14.40 9.48 -16.58
N ARG A 264 13.57 10.09 -17.42
CA ARG A 264 13.23 9.57 -18.74
C ARG A 264 14.46 9.39 -19.64
N ASP A 265 15.39 10.34 -19.59
CA ASP A 265 16.67 10.23 -20.32
C ASP A 265 17.47 9.03 -19.87
N LYS A 266 17.55 8.78 -18.56
CA LYS A 266 18.25 7.62 -18.02
C LYS A 266 17.60 6.31 -18.44
N ALA A 267 16.29 6.23 -18.42
CA ALA A 267 15.55 5.05 -18.90
C ALA A 267 15.89 4.76 -20.36
N LYS A 268 15.90 5.80 -21.20
CA LYS A 268 16.28 5.70 -22.62
C LYS A 268 17.73 5.29 -22.81
N GLU A 269 18.64 5.87 -22.03
CA GLU A 269 20.09 5.57 -22.07
C GLU A 269 20.35 4.07 -21.85
N ILE A 270 19.68 3.48 -20.86
CA ILE A 270 19.85 2.07 -20.49
C ILE A 270 18.85 1.12 -21.15
N GLY A 271 18.01 1.62 -22.08
CA GLY A 271 17.11 0.84 -22.90
C GLY A 271 15.88 0.27 -22.17
N LEU A 272 15.41 0.90 -21.10
CA LEU A 272 14.21 0.49 -20.35
C LEU A 272 12.96 1.23 -20.84
N GLU A 273 11.87 0.49 -20.99
CA GLU A 273 10.56 1.05 -21.34
C GLU A 273 9.92 1.78 -20.16
N VAL A 274 9.31 2.93 -20.44
CA VAL A 274 8.57 3.71 -19.44
C VAL A 274 7.18 3.12 -19.27
N MET A 275 6.86 2.73 -18.03
CA MET A 275 5.50 2.29 -17.66
C MET A 275 4.57 3.46 -17.38
N ALA A 276 5.07 4.46 -16.65
CA ALA A 276 4.33 5.66 -16.30
C ALA A 276 5.29 6.81 -15.92
N THR A 277 4.80 8.04 -16.08
CA THR A 277 5.47 9.28 -15.65
C THR A 277 4.79 9.81 -14.40
N ILE A 278 5.56 10.23 -13.40
CA ILE A 278 5.04 10.91 -12.21
C ILE A 278 4.79 12.38 -12.58
N ILE A 279 3.52 12.78 -12.61
CA ILE A 279 3.10 14.14 -12.99
C ILE A 279 3.03 15.06 -11.78
N SER A 280 2.46 14.58 -10.69
CA SER A 280 2.32 15.38 -9.47
C SER A 280 2.16 14.49 -8.25
N GLN A 281 2.52 15.05 -7.12
CA GLN A 281 2.39 14.39 -5.83
C GLN A 281 2.08 15.40 -4.74
N SER A 282 1.34 14.95 -3.72
CA SER A 282 1.00 15.79 -2.58
C SER A 282 0.77 14.98 -1.31
N SER A 283 0.77 15.66 -0.19
CA SER A 283 0.27 15.16 1.10
C SER A 283 -0.68 16.19 1.72
N SER A 284 -1.59 15.70 2.53
CA SER A 284 -2.52 16.52 3.31
C SER A 284 -2.57 16.01 4.74
N ALA A 285 -2.91 16.89 5.66
CA ALA A 285 -3.15 16.57 7.06
C ALA A 285 -4.30 17.42 7.59
N HIS A 286 -5.06 16.87 8.53
CA HIS A 286 -6.09 17.53 9.30
C HIS A 286 -6.26 16.84 10.66
N ASP A 287 -7.35 17.05 11.38
CA ASP A 287 -7.55 16.44 12.68
C ASP A 287 -7.44 14.91 12.63
N PRO A 288 -6.66 14.28 13.54
CA PRO A 288 -6.36 12.85 13.51
C PRO A 288 -7.58 11.93 13.39
N GLU A 289 -8.66 12.23 14.09
CA GLU A 289 -9.90 11.46 14.05
C GLU A 289 -10.51 11.37 12.64
N TRP A 290 -10.23 12.34 11.76
CA TRP A 290 -10.78 12.43 10.40
C TRP A 290 -9.89 11.84 9.31
N PHE A 291 -8.93 10.98 9.67
CA PHE A 291 -8.00 10.37 8.72
C PHE A 291 -8.70 9.80 7.46
N THR A 292 -9.94 9.33 7.60
CA THR A 292 -10.73 8.73 6.52
C THR A 292 -11.03 9.69 5.36
N THR A 293 -11.11 10.99 5.62
CA THR A 293 -11.37 12.03 4.62
C THR A 293 -10.12 12.77 4.14
N ALA A 294 -8.97 12.52 4.76
CA ALA A 294 -7.69 13.16 4.42
C ALA A 294 -7.28 13.00 2.93
N PRO A 295 -7.57 11.86 2.23
CA PRO A 295 -7.29 11.72 0.81
C PRO A 295 -7.90 12.82 -0.05
N ILE A 296 -9.06 13.35 0.32
CA ILE A 296 -9.72 14.46 -0.39
C ILE A 296 -8.78 15.67 -0.50
N GLY A 297 -8.15 16.06 0.61
CA GLY A 297 -7.23 17.20 0.65
C GLY A 297 -5.95 16.96 -0.18
N ALA A 298 -5.40 15.75 -0.14
CA ALA A 298 -4.22 15.40 -0.94
C ALA A 298 -4.55 15.40 -2.45
N ILE A 299 -5.67 14.81 -2.84
CA ILE A 299 -6.13 14.78 -4.23
C ILE A 299 -6.43 16.20 -4.74
N SER A 300 -7.17 17.03 -3.98
CA SER A 300 -7.46 18.41 -4.37
C SER A 300 -6.18 19.18 -4.66
N LYS A 301 -5.17 19.09 -3.78
CA LYS A 301 -3.86 19.75 -4.00
C LYS A 301 -3.17 19.31 -5.30
N ILE A 302 -3.30 18.04 -5.70
CA ILE A 302 -2.76 17.57 -6.98
C ILE A 302 -3.51 18.21 -8.14
N LEU A 303 -4.83 18.10 -8.14
CA LEU A 303 -5.68 18.62 -9.22
C LEU A 303 -5.47 20.12 -9.41
N ASP A 304 -5.44 20.91 -8.32
CA ASP A 304 -5.16 22.34 -8.35
C ASP A 304 -3.76 22.63 -8.92
N LYS A 305 -2.73 21.90 -8.47
CA LYS A 305 -1.33 22.10 -8.90
C LYS A 305 -1.13 21.88 -10.39
N VAL A 306 -1.87 20.94 -10.98
CA VAL A 306 -1.76 20.63 -12.41
C VAL A 306 -2.91 21.19 -13.24
N SER A 307 -3.83 21.96 -12.63
CA SER A 307 -5.00 22.55 -13.28
C SER A 307 -5.85 21.52 -14.03
N LEU A 308 -6.10 20.38 -13.40
CA LEU A 308 -6.97 19.31 -13.92
C LEU A 308 -8.25 19.20 -13.11
N GLU A 309 -9.33 18.85 -13.81
CA GLU A 309 -10.61 18.50 -13.19
C GLU A 309 -10.69 17.00 -12.91
N PRO A 310 -11.48 16.54 -11.91
CA PRO A 310 -11.62 15.12 -11.58
C PRO A 310 -11.98 14.22 -12.77
N HIS A 311 -12.83 14.71 -13.69
CA HIS A 311 -13.23 13.96 -14.88
C HIS A 311 -12.13 13.77 -15.93
N SER A 312 -10.98 14.43 -15.76
CA SER A 312 -9.79 14.25 -16.60
C SER A 312 -8.91 13.06 -16.16
N ILE A 313 -9.28 12.41 -15.08
CA ILE A 313 -8.59 11.24 -14.54
C ILE A 313 -9.36 9.97 -14.90
N ASP A 314 -8.69 9.06 -15.58
CA ASP A 314 -9.30 7.85 -16.13
C ASP A 314 -9.50 6.75 -15.10
N LEU A 315 -8.54 6.59 -14.15
CA LEU A 315 -8.59 5.58 -13.08
C LEU A 315 -8.14 6.13 -11.74
N TRP A 316 -8.75 5.59 -10.69
CA TRP A 316 -8.49 5.93 -9.30
C TRP A 316 -8.21 4.66 -8.48
N GLU A 317 -7.08 4.62 -7.79
CA GLU A 317 -6.78 3.62 -6.77
C GLU A 317 -6.78 4.31 -5.40
N ILE A 318 -7.89 4.19 -4.69
CA ILE A 318 -8.07 4.75 -3.35
C ILE A 318 -8.04 3.60 -2.35
N ASN A 319 -7.04 3.60 -1.47
CA ASN A 319 -6.89 2.50 -0.52
C ASN A 319 -8.13 2.35 0.38
N GLU A 320 -8.65 1.13 0.44
CA GLU A 320 -9.85 0.78 1.19
C GLU A 320 -9.51 0.37 2.62
N ALA A 321 -8.91 1.27 3.42
CA ALA A 321 -8.69 0.98 4.83
C ALA A 321 -10.02 0.64 5.54
N PHE A 322 -11.08 1.33 5.17
CA PHE A 322 -12.49 1.08 5.45
C PHE A 322 -13.30 1.51 4.24
N ALA A 323 -14.48 0.94 4.02
CA ALA A 323 -15.35 1.31 2.90
C ALA A 323 -15.65 2.83 2.85
N VAL A 324 -15.78 3.48 4.00
CA VAL A 324 -16.05 4.91 4.11
C VAL A 324 -14.97 5.81 3.48
N VAL A 325 -13.73 5.32 3.36
CA VAL A 325 -12.62 6.11 2.80
C VAL A 325 -12.82 6.37 1.30
N PRO A 326 -12.87 5.35 0.43
CA PRO A 326 -13.15 5.59 -0.99
C PRO A 326 -14.55 6.15 -1.23
N MET A 327 -15.57 5.81 -0.42
CA MET A 327 -16.90 6.41 -0.52
C MET A 327 -16.85 7.93 -0.34
N ALA A 328 -16.10 8.45 0.65
CA ALA A 328 -15.95 9.88 0.86
C ALA A 328 -15.23 10.59 -0.30
N VAL A 329 -14.26 9.93 -0.93
CA VAL A 329 -13.57 10.47 -2.12
C VAL A 329 -14.52 10.48 -3.33
N ILE A 330 -15.25 9.38 -3.55
CA ILE A 330 -16.25 9.26 -4.64
C ILE A 330 -17.29 10.37 -4.53
N ASP A 331 -17.86 10.57 -3.34
CA ASP A 331 -18.87 11.60 -3.11
C ASP A 331 -18.31 13.02 -3.34
N LYS A 332 -17.10 13.28 -2.81
CA LYS A 332 -16.50 14.62 -2.91
C LYS A 332 -16.23 15.05 -4.34
N PHE A 333 -15.74 14.14 -5.16
CA PHE A 333 -15.35 14.43 -6.55
C PHE A 333 -16.41 14.00 -7.57
N ASN A 334 -17.58 13.52 -7.11
CA ASN A 334 -18.66 13.00 -7.94
C ASN A 334 -18.16 11.94 -8.95
N LEU A 335 -17.36 10.98 -8.49
CA LEU A 335 -16.75 9.98 -9.34
C LEU A 335 -17.74 8.85 -9.68
N ASN A 336 -17.61 8.33 -10.90
CA ASN A 336 -18.23 7.06 -11.23
C ASN A 336 -17.47 5.93 -10.52
N HIS A 337 -18.16 5.15 -9.69
CA HIS A 337 -17.53 4.02 -8.99
C HIS A 337 -16.83 3.01 -9.93
N ASN A 338 -17.25 2.93 -11.19
CA ASN A 338 -16.65 2.03 -12.18
C ASN A 338 -15.23 2.40 -12.61
N ILE A 339 -14.72 3.57 -12.23
CA ILE A 339 -13.33 3.99 -12.48
C ILE A 339 -12.49 4.01 -11.17
N VAL A 340 -13.08 3.58 -10.05
CA VAL A 340 -12.40 3.53 -8.75
C VAL A 340 -12.19 2.08 -8.36
N ASN A 341 -10.94 1.70 -8.02
CA ASN A 341 -10.56 0.36 -7.56
C ASN A 341 -11.12 -0.76 -8.48
N VAL A 342 -10.86 -0.64 -9.77
CA VAL A 342 -11.48 -1.48 -10.82
C VAL A 342 -11.16 -2.96 -10.71
N ASN A 343 -10.10 -3.30 -9.99
CA ASN A 343 -9.66 -4.68 -9.71
C ASN A 343 -9.89 -5.08 -8.24
N GLY A 344 -10.76 -4.36 -7.53
CA GLY A 344 -10.92 -4.49 -6.08
C GLY A 344 -9.83 -3.77 -5.29
N GLY A 345 -9.97 -3.65 -3.99
CA GLY A 345 -9.06 -2.92 -3.12
C GLY A 345 -8.74 -3.66 -1.81
N ALA A 346 -8.28 -2.93 -0.81
CA ALA A 346 -7.75 -3.49 0.43
C ALA A 346 -8.80 -4.22 1.28
N ILE A 347 -10.07 -3.94 1.15
CA ILE A 347 -11.14 -4.71 1.79
C ILE A 347 -11.10 -6.16 1.32
N ALA A 348 -10.92 -6.38 0.03
CA ALA A 348 -10.87 -7.70 -0.58
C ALA A 348 -9.48 -8.34 -0.50
N MET A 349 -8.44 -7.59 -0.89
CA MET A 349 -7.08 -8.12 -1.05
C MET A 349 -6.24 -8.02 0.21
N GLY A 350 -6.51 -7.05 1.09
CA GLY A 350 -5.74 -6.83 2.31
C GLY A 350 -4.93 -5.54 2.33
N HIS A 351 -4.43 -5.20 3.55
CA HIS A 351 -3.77 -3.93 3.83
C HIS A 351 -2.47 -4.12 4.63
N PRO A 352 -1.40 -4.68 4.03
CA PRO A 352 -0.08 -4.66 4.65
C PRO A 352 0.40 -3.20 4.74
N ILE A 353 0.27 -2.57 5.93
CA ILE A 353 0.24 -1.11 6.09
C ILE A 353 1.44 -0.41 5.47
N GLY A 354 2.66 -0.88 5.71
CA GLY A 354 3.88 -0.28 5.16
C GLY A 354 4.04 -0.45 3.64
N ALA A 355 3.41 -1.47 3.06
CA ALA A 355 3.50 -1.81 1.63
C ALA A 355 2.37 -1.20 0.78
N SER A 356 1.22 -0.92 1.38
CA SER A 356 -0.03 -0.64 0.65
C SER A 356 0.07 0.52 -0.32
N GLY A 357 0.81 1.58 0.01
CA GLY A 357 0.97 2.72 -0.89
C GLY A 357 1.67 2.38 -2.21
N ALA A 358 2.72 1.57 -2.15
CA ALA A 358 3.40 1.06 -3.35
C ALA A 358 2.53 0.02 -4.08
N ARG A 359 1.77 -0.80 -3.34
CA ARG A 359 0.84 -1.79 -3.90
C ARG A 359 -0.23 -1.14 -4.75
N ILE A 360 -0.93 -0.12 -4.25
CA ILE A 360 -2.00 0.56 -5.00
C ILE A 360 -1.44 1.24 -6.25
N LEU A 361 -0.26 1.84 -6.18
CA LEU A 361 0.39 2.44 -7.34
C LEU A 361 0.77 1.39 -8.39
N THR A 362 1.31 0.25 -7.96
CA THR A 362 1.60 -0.88 -8.85
C THR A 362 0.34 -1.35 -9.57
N THR A 363 -0.74 -1.63 -8.83
CA THR A 363 -2.01 -2.07 -9.41
C THR A 363 -2.60 -1.02 -10.35
N LEU A 364 -2.53 0.27 -10.02
CA LEU A 364 -2.98 1.37 -10.89
C LEU A 364 -2.26 1.35 -12.24
N ILE A 365 -0.93 1.23 -12.24
CA ILE A 365 -0.10 1.21 -13.46
C ILE A 365 -0.54 0.06 -14.39
N PHE A 366 -0.68 -1.15 -13.83
CA PHE A 366 -1.09 -2.31 -14.63
C PHE A 366 -2.55 -2.21 -15.09
N ALA A 367 -3.47 -1.74 -14.27
CA ALA A 367 -4.87 -1.52 -14.66
C ALA A 367 -5.01 -0.48 -15.78
N MET A 368 -4.22 0.61 -15.71
CA MET A 368 -4.17 1.61 -16.79
C MET A 368 -3.60 1.01 -18.09
N LYS A 369 -2.57 0.19 -17.99
CA LYS A 369 -1.98 -0.51 -19.14
C LYS A 369 -3.00 -1.44 -19.80
N ASP A 370 -3.64 -2.30 -19.02
CA ASP A 370 -4.59 -3.31 -19.51
C ASP A 370 -5.83 -2.68 -20.18
N LYS A 371 -6.24 -1.51 -19.70
CA LYS A 371 -7.41 -0.77 -20.22
C LYS A 371 -7.04 0.31 -21.24
N ASN A 372 -5.76 0.46 -21.56
CA ASN A 372 -5.21 1.51 -22.42
C ASN A 372 -5.68 2.92 -22.02
N LEU A 373 -5.54 3.25 -20.74
CA LEU A 373 -5.91 4.51 -20.14
C LEU A 373 -4.67 5.37 -19.85
N LYS A 374 -4.85 6.69 -19.81
CA LYS A 374 -3.75 7.64 -19.78
C LYS A 374 -3.41 8.13 -18.37
N ARG A 375 -4.40 8.58 -17.59
CA ARG A 375 -4.20 9.24 -16.29
C ARG A 375 -4.76 8.45 -15.15
N GLY A 376 -3.98 8.36 -14.07
CA GLY A 376 -4.43 7.69 -12.87
C GLY A 376 -3.95 8.37 -11.59
N ILE A 377 -4.77 8.32 -10.53
CA ILE A 377 -4.43 8.79 -9.20
C ILE A 377 -4.43 7.60 -8.24
N ALA A 378 -3.31 7.43 -7.52
CA ALA A 378 -3.24 6.59 -6.34
C ALA A 378 -3.28 7.46 -5.08
N SER A 379 -4.13 7.14 -4.11
CA SER A 379 -4.21 7.86 -2.83
C SER A 379 -4.59 6.94 -1.69
N LEU A 380 -4.12 7.28 -0.49
CA LEU A 380 -4.48 6.55 0.71
C LEU A 380 -4.55 7.47 1.92
N CYS A 381 -5.46 7.12 2.82
CA CYS A 381 -5.54 7.70 4.16
C CYS A 381 -4.41 7.14 5.04
N ILE A 382 -4.03 7.90 6.03
CA ILE A 382 -2.91 7.61 6.93
C ILE A 382 -3.35 7.90 8.35
N GLY A 383 -3.10 6.99 9.28
CA GLY A 383 -3.32 7.19 10.70
C GLY A 383 -2.64 8.47 11.19
N GLY A 384 -3.30 9.21 12.08
CA GLY A 384 -2.87 10.55 12.49
C GLY A 384 -3.49 11.69 11.68
N GLY A 385 -4.53 11.43 10.86
CA GLY A 385 -5.27 12.47 10.11
C GLY A 385 -4.61 12.87 8.80
N GLU A 386 -3.75 12.05 8.23
CA GLU A 386 -3.00 12.39 7.03
C GLU A 386 -3.43 11.61 5.78
N ALA A 387 -2.92 12.04 4.62
CA ALA A 387 -3.00 11.33 3.36
C ALA A 387 -1.80 11.64 2.46
N SER A 388 -1.55 10.74 1.53
CA SER A 388 -0.66 10.96 0.38
C SER A 388 -1.41 10.61 -0.91
N ALA A 389 -1.07 11.33 -1.99
CA ALA A 389 -1.61 11.09 -3.32
C ALA A 389 -0.52 11.30 -4.38
N LEU A 390 -0.63 10.56 -5.49
CA LEU A 390 0.29 10.61 -6.62
C LEU A 390 -0.49 10.44 -7.91
N LEU A 391 -0.27 11.37 -8.85
CA LEU A 391 -0.83 11.36 -10.20
C LEU A 391 0.24 10.87 -11.17
N ILE A 392 -0.13 9.90 -11.98
CA ILE A 392 0.71 9.36 -13.05
C ILE A 392 0.03 9.50 -14.42
N GLU A 393 0.86 9.59 -15.46
CA GLU A 393 0.42 9.44 -16.85
C GLU A 393 1.20 8.31 -17.53
N ARG A 394 0.53 7.54 -18.38
CA ARG A 394 1.16 6.63 -19.34
C ARG A 394 1.44 7.37 -20.64
N ASP A 395 2.56 7.04 -21.24
CA ASP A 395 2.84 7.44 -22.63
C ASP A 395 1.84 6.74 -23.57
N GLU A 396 1.51 7.38 -24.69
CA GLU A 396 0.60 6.84 -25.72
C GLU A 396 1.25 5.68 -26.47
#